data_6286e5720f75de2cd9713ec619d16695
#
_entry.id   6286e5720f75de2cd9713ec619d16695
#
_cell.length_a   1.000
_cell.length_b   1.000
_cell.length_c   1.000
_cell.angle_alpha   90.00
_cell.angle_beta   90.00
_cell.angle_gamma   90.00
#
_symmetry.space_group_name_H-M   'P 1'
#
loop_
_entity.id
_entity.type
_entity.pdbx_description
1 polymer ?
#
loop_
_entity_poly.entity_id
_entity_poly.type
_entity_poly.pdbx_seq_one_letter_code
_entity_poly.pdbx_strand_id
1 'polypeptide(L)'
;LPVALTTPEGWWYFYKLNIERVADWGSLWYALSALGIGLANLNYLSILLLLACIAALGIFLFSLDYIPTLAQIAFIVIAAVTCVSKVYSPQYVLWLAPLALIALIDKRDLPAFWIWQVSEVIYHVAIWQHLATVTGARFGLPLTGYALISLLRIAATVFLIAILVRRALALRSPNKPDSQGKLADFLFEAGKSYP
;
A
#
# COMPACT_ATOMS: atom_id res chain seq x y z
N LEU A 1 8.86 22.38 11.01
CA LEU A 1 8.62 23.40 12.07
C LEU A 1 8.98 24.84 11.64
N PRO A 2 10.18 25.15 11.02
CA PRO A 2 10.48 26.53 10.61
C PRO A 2 9.41 27.14 9.71
N VAL A 3 8.97 26.42 8.68
CA VAL A 3 7.95 26.90 7.72
C VAL A 3 6.61 27.18 8.40
N ALA A 4 6.20 26.34 9.35
CA ALA A 4 4.95 26.55 10.10
C ALA A 4 4.99 27.83 10.98
N LEU A 5 6.18 28.25 11.41
CA LEU A 5 6.36 29.45 12.22
C LEU A 5 6.51 30.71 11.37
N THR A 6 7.15 30.61 10.20
CA THR A 6 7.40 31.76 9.32
C THR A 6 6.24 32.07 8.38
N THR A 7 5.53 31.01 7.92
CA THR A 7 4.40 31.11 6.98
C THR A 7 3.29 30.15 7.37
N PRO A 8 2.59 30.37 8.50
CA PRO A 8 1.59 29.45 9.02
C PRO A 8 0.42 29.21 8.05
N GLU A 9 0.02 30.23 7.30
CA GLU A 9 -1.04 30.14 6.30
C GLU A 9 -0.62 29.22 5.14
N GLY A 10 0.60 29.36 4.63
CA GLY A 10 1.14 28.50 3.58
C GLY A 10 1.29 27.04 4.04
N TRP A 11 1.70 26.83 5.29
CA TRP A 11 1.80 25.50 5.89
C TRP A 11 0.41 24.85 6.05
N TRP A 12 -0.58 25.63 6.54
CA TRP A 12 -1.96 25.17 6.70
C TRP A 12 -2.65 24.90 5.36
N TYR A 13 -2.29 25.64 4.31
CA TYR A 13 -2.86 25.47 2.97
C TYR A 13 -2.69 24.04 2.41
N PHE A 14 -1.57 23.37 2.72
CA PHE A 14 -1.37 21.99 2.36
C PHE A 14 -2.45 21.05 2.96
N TYR A 15 -2.77 21.22 4.23
CA TYR A 15 -3.80 20.42 4.89
C TYR A 15 -5.20 20.74 4.34
N LYS A 16 -5.48 22.02 4.13
CA LYS A 16 -6.73 22.48 3.54
C LYS A 16 -6.94 21.86 2.17
N LEU A 17 -5.96 21.92 1.28
CA LEU A 17 -5.99 21.27 -0.04
C LEU A 17 -6.30 19.75 0.05
N ASN A 18 -5.68 19.05 0.99
CA ASN A 18 -5.91 17.62 1.16
C ASN A 18 -7.32 17.31 1.72
N ILE A 19 -7.87 18.17 2.55
CA ILE A 19 -9.24 18.03 3.08
C ILE A 19 -10.27 18.29 1.97
N GLU A 20 -10.09 19.38 1.20
CA GLU A 20 -11.00 19.80 0.15
C GLU A 20 -10.91 18.92 -1.12
N ARG A 21 -9.80 18.20 -1.30
CA ARG A 21 -9.57 17.34 -2.46
C ARG A 21 -10.62 16.24 -2.54
N VAL A 22 -11.25 16.13 -3.71
CA VAL A 22 -12.14 15.02 -4.05
C VAL A 22 -11.33 13.73 -4.31
N ALA A 23 -12.04 12.60 -4.42
CA ALA A 23 -11.43 11.33 -4.79
C ALA A 23 -10.78 11.40 -6.18
N ASP A 24 -9.52 11.01 -6.25
CA ASP A 24 -8.76 10.90 -7.51
C ASP A 24 -9.22 9.66 -8.30
N TRP A 25 -9.08 9.71 -9.62
CA TRP A 25 -9.56 8.66 -10.53
C TRP A 25 -9.06 7.25 -10.19
N GLY A 26 -7.84 7.11 -9.71
CA GLY A 26 -7.27 5.82 -9.32
C GLY A 26 -7.65 5.34 -7.93
N SER A 27 -8.41 6.09 -7.15
CA SER A 27 -8.74 5.75 -5.77
C SER A 27 -9.90 4.76 -5.68
N LEU A 28 -9.93 4.00 -4.57
CA LEU A 28 -11.07 3.17 -4.17
C LEU A 28 -12.37 3.97 -4.18
N TRP A 29 -12.31 5.19 -3.66
CA TRP A 29 -13.47 6.07 -3.46
C TRP A 29 -14.09 6.52 -4.77
N TYR A 30 -13.25 6.86 -5.76
CA TYR A 30 -13.74 7.20 -7.10
C TYR A 30 -14.39 5.99 -7.76
N ALA A 31 -13.78 4.80 -7.69
CA ALA A 31 -14.33 3.59 -8.27
C ALA A 31 -15.70 3.22 -7.66
N LEU A 32 -15.85 3.32 -6.34
CA LEU A 32 -17.12 3.09 -5.64
C LEU A 32 -18.20 4.11 -6.05
N SER A 33 -17.83 5.40 -6.09
CA SER A 33 -18.73 6.46 -6.54
C SER A 33 -19.18 6.25 -7.99
N ALA A 34 -18.28 5.83 -8.88
CA ALA A 34 -18.59 5.53 -10.28
C ALA A 34 -19.55 4.34 -10.45
N LEU A 35 -19.61 3.44 -9.47
CA LEU A 35 -20.58 2.34 -9.42
C LEU A 35 -21.89 2.71 -8.71
N GLY A 36 -22.08 4.01 -8.40
CA GLY A 36 -23.32 4.50 -7.78
C GLY A 36 -23.37 4.35 -6.24
N ILE A 37 -22.26 3.97 -5.61
CA ILE A 37 -22.19 3.90 -4.15
C ILE A 37 -21.95 5.31 -3.62
N GLY A 38 -23.00 5.91 -3.05
CA GLY A 38 -22.94 7.24 -2.44
C GLY A 38 -22.02 7.23 -1.21
N LEU A 39 -20.97 8.05 -1.25
CA LEU A 39 -19.98 8.16 -0.16
C LEU A 39 -20.18 9.50 0.56
N ALA A 40 -21.12 9.54 1.51
CA ALA A 40 -21.23 10.67 2.41
C ALA A 40 -19.99 10.73 3.32
N ASN A 41 -19.47 11.95 3.55
CA ASN A 41 -18.34 12.17 4.48
C ASN A 41 -17.05 11.40 4.13
N LEU A 42 -16.65 11.42 2.87
CA LEU A 42 -15.46 10.73 2.34
C LEU A 42 -14.21 10.93 3.21
N ASN A 43 -13.98 12.13 3.75
CA ASN A 43 -12.83 12.42 4.60
C ASN A 43 -12.83 11.57 5.88
N TYR A 44 -13.97 11.46 6.54
CA TYR A 44 -14.10 10.62 7.75
C TYR A 44 -13.93 9.15 7.43
N LEU A 45 -14.52 8.66 6.34
CA LEU A 45 -14.37 7.27 5.91
C LEU A 45 -12.91 6.92 5.59
N SER A 46 -12.22 7.79 4.84
CA SER A 46 -10.82 7.54 4.50
C SER A 46 -9.90 7.60 5.73
N ILE A 47 -10.16 8.50 6.69
CA ILE A 47 -9.41 8.57 7.94
C ILE A 47 -9.68 7.35 8.82
N LEU A 48 -10.94 6.94 8.97
CA LEU A 48 -11.29 5.74 9.76
C LEU A 48 -10.63 4.49 9.18
N LEU A 49 -10.64 4.33 7.85
CA LEU A 49 -10.02 3.19 7.20
C LEU A 49 -8.50 3.23 7.33
N LEU A 50 -7.89 4.42 7.25
CA LEU A 50 -6.46 4.61 7.51
C LEU A 50 -6.09 4.21 8.95
N LEU A 51 -6.86 4.66 9.94
CA LEU A 51 -6.64 4.31 11.34
C LEU A 51 -6.81 2.79 11.56
N ALA A 52 -7.79 2.17 10.92
CA ALA A 52 -7.97 0.72 10.95
C ALA A 52 -6.76 -0.02 10.34
N CYS A 53 -6.21 0.47 9.22
CA CYS A 53 -4.98 -0.08 8.63
C CYS A 53 -3.78 0.07 9.56
N ILE A 54 -3.63 1.22 10.23
CA ILE A 54 -2.55 1.45 11.20
C ILE A 54 -2.69 0.50 12.39
N ALA A 55 -3.90 0.33 12.93
CA ALA A 55 -4.17 -0.59 14.03
C ALA A 55 -3.88 -2.06 13.61
N ALA A 56 -4.35 -2.47 12.43
CA ALA A 56 -4.08 -3.81 11.89
C ALA A 56 -2.59 -4.05 11.68
N LEU A 57 -1.84 -3.06 11.19
CA LEU A 57 -0.39 -3.12 11.06
C LEU A 57 0.29 -3.26 12.43
N GLY A 58 -0.15 -2.49 13.43
CA GLY A 58 0.35 -2.60 14.80
C GLY A 58 0.14 -4.02 15.35
N ILE A 59 -1.08 -4.54 15.26
CA ILE A 59 -1.41 -5.91 15.69
C ILE A 59 -0.54 -6.94 14.95
N PHE A 60 -0.37 -6.78 13.63
CA PHE A 60 0.48 -7.64 12.83
C PHE A 60 1.94 -7.62 13.33
N LEU A 61 2.53 -6.44 13.51
CA LEU A 61 3.93 -6.30 13.94
C LEU A 61 4.15 -6.89 15.35
N PHE A 62 3.22 -6.66 16.28
CA PHE A 62 3.28 -7.23 17.62
C PHE A 62 3.06 -8.75 17.67
N SER A 63 2.47 -9.33 16.62
CA SER A 63 2.25 -10.77 16.51
C SER A 63 3.42 -11.54 15.90
N LEU A 64 4.47 -10.85 15.42
CA LEU A 64 5.64 -11.47 14.83
C LEU A 64 6.68 -11.86 15.88
N ASP A 65 7.25 -13.05 15.74
CA ASP A 65 8.35 -13.54 16.57
C ASP A 65 9.74 -13.16 16.01
N TYR A 66 9.79 -12.34 14.96
CA TYR A 66 11.02 -11.85 14.34
C TYR A 66 10.86 -10.39 13.90
N ILE A 67 11.99 -9.72 13.64
CA ILE A 67 12.01 -8.35 13.13
C ILE A 67 11.90 -8.39 11.60
N PRO A 68 10.77 -7.94 11.00
CA PRO A 68 10.63 -7.89 9.54
C PRO A 68 11.60 -6.88 8.93
N THR A 69 11.98 -7.11 7.67
CA THR A 69 12.86 -6.19 6.95
C THR A 69 12.16 -4.85 6.70
N LEU A 70 12.97 -3.80 6.56
CA LEU A 70 12.45 -2.47 6.24
C LEU A 70 11.59 -2.48 4.96
N ALA A 71 12.00 -3.27 3.94
CA ALA A 71 11.26 -3.37 2.69
C ALA A 71 9.88 -4.02 2.87
N GLN A 72 9.76 -5.05 3.74
CA GLN A 72 8.48 -5.68 4.06
C GLN A 72 7.53 -4.69 4.72
N ILE A 73 8.00 -3.98 5.75
CA ILE A 73 7.18 -2.98 6.45
C ILE A 73 6.82 -1.83 5.51
N ALA A 74 7.80 -1.28 4.79
CA ALA A 74 7.58 -0.15 3.89
C ALA A 74 6.59 -0.49 2.77
N PHE A 75 6.70 -1.68 2.15
CA PHE A 75 5.74 -2.10 1.15
C PHE A 75 4.32 -2.21 1.73
N ILE A 76 4.15 -2.94 2.85
CA ILE A 76 2.82 -3.15 3.45
C ILE A 76 2.19 -1.81 3.85
N VAL A 77 2.97 -0.91 4.49
CA VAL A 77 2.47 0.41 4.91
C VAL A 77 2.07 1.26 3.73
N ILE A 78 2.98 1.44 2.75
CA ILE A 78 2.73 2.33 1.61
C ILE A 78 1.59 1.76 0.76
N ALA A 79 1.57 0.46 0.49
CA ALA A 79 0.52 -0.19 -0.28
C ALA A 79 -0.85 -0.09 0.41
N ALA A 80 -0.93 -0.34 1.73
CA ALA A 80 -2.18 -0.20 2.48
C ALA A 80 -2.68 1.24 2.49
N VAL A 81 -1.79 2.22 2.76
CA VAL A 81 -2.14 3.64 2.75
C VAL A 81 -2.63 4.08 1.37
N THR A 82 -1.97 3.67 0.29
CA THR A 82 -2.41 4.03 -1.07
C THR A 82 -3.76 3.43 -1.43
N CYS A 83 -4.04 2.19 -1.02
CA CYS A 83 -5.34 1.54 -1.25
C CYS A 83 -6.50 2.27 -0.57
N VAL A 84 -6.29 2.87 0.60
CA VAL A 84 -7.35 3.56 1.37
C VAL A 84 -7.35 5.07 1.19
N SER A 85 -6.31 5.63 0.58
CA SER A 85 -6.17 7.06 0.32
C SER A 85 -7.19 7.56 -0.71
N LYS A 86 -7.50 8.86 -0.65
CA LYS A 86 -8.24 9.54 -1.72
C LYS A 86 -7.47 9.63 -3.04
N VAL A 87 -6.19 9.31 -3.03
CA VAL A 87 -5.28 9.38 -4.17
C VAL A 87 -4.51 8.08 -4.30
N TYR A 88 -4.70 7.39 -5.42
CA TYR A 88 -3.88 6.25 -5.81
C TYR A 88 -3.43 6.41 -7.26
N SER A 89 -2.45 7.27 -7.45
CA SER A 89 -1.95 7.64 -8.78
C SER A 89 -1.22 6.48 -9.47
N PRO A 90 -1.25 6.39 -10.83
CA PRO A 90 -0.55 5.34 -11.59
C PRO A 90 0.94 5.22 -11.26
N GLN A 91 1.62 6.34 -11.02
CA GLN A 91 3.05 6.37 -10.74
C GLN A 91 3.44 5.69 -9.42
N TYR A 92 2.52 5.39 -8.52
CA TYR A 92 2.85 4.74 -7.25
C TYR A 92 3.38 3.32 -7.43
N VAL A 93 3.09 2.68 -8.56
CA VAL A 93 3.70 1.40 -8.91
C VAL A 93 5.23 1.48 -8.95
N LEU A 94 5.81 2.62 -9.34
CA LEU A 94 7.27 2.82 -9.39
C LEU A 94 7.91 2.79 -8.00
N TRP A 95 7.16 3.17 -6.96
CA TRP A 95 7.62 3.07 -5.58
C TRP A 95 7.36 1.68 -4.99
N LEU A 96 6.20 1.12 -5.32
CA LEU A 96 5.77 -0.15 -4.76
C LEU A 96 6.48 -1.36 -5.37
N ALA A 97 6.78 -1.35 -6.68
CA ALA A 97 7.35 -2.50 -7.36
C ALA A 97 8.73 -2.93 -6.81
N PRO A 98 9.73 -2.04 -6.64
CA PRO A 98 11.00 -2.43 -6.05
C PRO A 98 10.85 -2.87 -4.59
N LEU A 99 10.00 -2.19 -3.80
CA LEU A 99 9.75 -2.59 -2.42
C LEU A 99 9.08 -3.96 -2.34
N ALA A 100 8.08 -4.23 -3.19
CA ALA A 100 7.41 -5.52 -3.25
C ALA A 100 8.39 -6.65 -3.56
N LEU A 101 9.26 -6.46 -4.57
CA LEU A 101 10.21 -7.49 -4.99
C LEU A 101 11.24 -7.81 -3.89
N ILE A 102 11.73 -6.78 -3.17
CA ILE A 102 12.66 -6.96 -2.06
C ILE A 102 11.93 -7.55 -0.83
N ALA A 103 10.65 -7.24 -0.66
CA ALA A 103 9.83 -7.72 0.46
C ALA A 103 9.44 -9.20 0.33
N LEU A 104 9.53 -9.80 -0.86
CA LEU A 104 9.17 -11.21 -1.06
C LEU A 104 10.02 -12.11 -0.15
N ILE A 105 9.34 -12.96 0.62
CA ILE A 105 9.96 -13.88 1.57
C ILE A 105 10.35 -15.19 0.87
N ASP A 106 9.53 -15.63 -0.09
CA ASP A 106 9.70 -16.90 -0.81
C ASP A 106 9.50 -16.67 -2.31
N LYS A 107 10.37 -17.30 -3.13
CA LYS A 107 10.24 -17.27 -4.60
C LYS A 107 8.90 -17.82 -5.09
N ARG A 108 8.25 -18.68 -4.30
CA ARG A 108 6.90 -19.21 -4.59
C ARG A 108 5.83 -18.12 -4.56
N ASP A 109 6.12 -16.94 -4.04
CA ASP A 109 5.19 -15.81 -4.00
C ASP A 109 5.34 -14.87 -5.23
N LEU A 110 6.32 -15.13 -6.10
CA LEU A 110 6.49 -14.42 -7.38
C LEU A 110 5.22 -14.39 -8.26
N PRO A 111 4.41 -15.46 -8.36
CA PRO A 111 3.15 -15.38 -9.10
C PRO A 111 2.20 -14.30 -8.56
N ALA A 112 2.12 -14.09 -7.24
CA ALA A 112 1.30 -13.03 -6.66
C ALA A 112 1.83 -11.63 -7.04
N PHE A 113 3.13 -11.45 -7.07
CA PHE A 113 3.77 -10.22 -7.57
C PHE A 113 3.40 -9.97 -9.04
N TRP A 114 3.47 -11.00 -9.90
CA TRP A 114 3.11 -10.85 -11.31
C TRP A 114 1.63 -10.60 -11.54
N ILE A 115 0.74 -11.22 -10.76
CA ILE A 115 -0.69 -10.93 -10.81
C ILE A 115 -0.94 -9.45 -10.52
N TRP A 116 -0.29 -8.91 -9.48
CA TRP A 116 -0.36 -7.49 -9.17
C TRP A 116 0.22 -6.63 -10.31
N GLN A 117 1.41 -6.94 -10.86
CA GLN A 117 2.02 -6.20 -11.97
C GLN A 117 1.13 -6.18 -13.21
N VAL A 118 0.53 -7.31 -13.57
CA VAL A 118 -0.42 -7.38 -14.69
C VAL A 118 -1.63 -6.48 -14.43
N SER A 119 -2.16 -6.45 -13.21
CA SER A 119 -3.27 -5.56 -12.87
C SER A 119 -2.88 -4.08 -12.97
N GLU A 120 -1.64 -3.71 -12.63
CA GLU A 120 -1.13 -2.35 -12.81
C GLU A 120 -1.01 -1.97 -14.28
N VAL A 121 -0.55 -2.88 -15.15
CA VAL A 121 -0.49 -2.65 -16.61
C VAL A 121 -1.90 -2.45 -17.18
N ILE A 122 -2.85 -3.33 -16.81
CA ILE A 122 -4.25 -3.21 -17.24
C ILE A 122 -4.83 -1.86 -16.78
N TYR A 123 -4.55 -1.45 -15.56
CA TYR A 123 -5.00 -0.16 -15.04
C TYR A 123 -4.38 1.02 -15.79
N HIS A 124 -3.09 0.96 -16.15
CA HIS A 124 -2.43 2.01 -16.92
C HIS A 124 -3.07 2.19 -18.29
N VAL A 125 -3.43 1.10 -18.97
CA VAL A 125 -4.20 1.17 -20.23
C VAL A 125 -5.59 1.75 -19.98
N ALA A 126 -6.27 1.29 -18.93
CA ALA A 126 -7.63 1.70 -18.62
C ALA A 126 -7.77 3.20 -18.32
N ILE A 127 -6.80 3.81 -17.59
CA ILE A 127 -6.87 5.24 -17.28
C ILE A 127 -6.76 6.11 -18.56
N TRP A 128 -5.90 5.74 -19.50
CA TRP A 128 -5.81 6.45 -20.79
C TRP A 128 -7.07 6.26 -21.63
N GLN A 129 -7.65 5.06 -21.63
CA GLN A 129 -8.91 4.79 -22.32
C GLN A 129 -10.09 5.51 -21.68
N HIS A 130 -10.10 5.62 -20.35
CA HIS A 130 -11.11 6.41 -19.65
C HIS A 130 -10.95 7.91 -19.94
N LEU A 131 -9.73 8.42 -19.94
CA LEU A 131 -9.45 9.80 -20.32
C LEU A 131 -9.94 10.10 -21.75
N ALA A 132 -9.74 9.17 -22.69
CA ALA A 132 -10.27 9.30 -24.04
C ALA A 132 -11.80 9.44 -24.04
N THR A 133 -12.51 8.67 -23.22
CA THR A 133 -13.97 8.81 -23.06
C THR A 133 -14.34 10.19 -22.51
N VAL A 134 -13.66 10.65 -21.46
CA VAL A 134 -13.95 11.94 -20.80
C VAL A 134 -13.69 13.13 -21.74
N THR A 135 -12.68 13.01 -22.60
CA THR A 135 -12.35 14.07 -23.60
C THR A 135 -13.16 13.97 -24.90
N GLY A 136 -14.14 13.06 -24.97
CA GLY A 136 -15.04 12.94 -26.13
C GLY A 136 -14.43 12.23 -27.33
N ALA A 137 -13.37 11.43 -27.16
CA ALA A 137 -12.81 10.62 -28.24
C ALA A 137 -13.78 9.51 -28.68
N ARG A 138 -13.66 9.12 -29.96
CA ARG A 138 -14.55 8.12 -30.58
C ARG A 138 -14.51 6.74 -29.91
N PHE A 139 -13.37 6.37 -29.37
CA PHE A 139 -13.15 5.10 -28.69
C PHE A 139 -12.58 5.37 -27.31
N GLY A 140 -13.13 4.71 -26.29
CA GLY A 140 -12.66 4.84 -24.93
C GLY A 140 -13.38 3.87 -24.02
N LEU A 141 -12.88 3.76 -22.78
CA LEU A 141 -13.45 2.88 -21.77
C LEU A 141 -14.57 3.63 -21.01
N PRO A 142 -15.79 3.06 -20.93
CA PRO A 142 -16.88 3.66 -20.16
C PRO A 142 -16.56 3.64 -18.66
N LEU A 143 -17.19 4.56 -17.91
CA LEU A 143 -16.96 4.79 -16.49
C LEU A 143 -17.04 3.51 -15.63
N THR A 144 -18.06 2.67 -15.87
CA THR A 144 -18.24 1.40 -15.14
C THR A 144 -17.09 0.42 -15.38
N GLY A 145 -16.64 0.28 -16.64
CA GLY A 145 -15.50 -0.59 -16.98
C GLY A 145 -14.23 -0.10 -16.32
N TYR A 146 -13.99 1.21 -16.32
CA TYR A 146 -12.86 1.81 -15.63
C TYR A 146 -12.91 1.58 -14.11
N ALA A 147 -14.08 1.76 -13.49
CA ALA A 147 -14.27 1.52 -12.05
C ALA A 147 -13.95 0.07 -11.67
N LEU A 148 -14.40 -0.91 -12.46
CA LEU A 148 -14.11 -2.34 -12.21
C LEU A 148 -12.62 -2.65 -12.33
N ILE A 149 -11.92 -2.07 -13.31
CA ILE A 149 -10.46 -2.25 -13.46
C ILE A 149 -9.72 -1.59 -12.29
N SER A 150 -10.16 -0.43 -11.82
CA SER A 150 -9.59 0.23 -10.63
C SER A 150 -9.76 -0.63 -9.38
N LEU A 151 -10.93 -1.25 -9.18
CA LEU A 151 -11.16 -2.19 -8.09
C LEU A 151 -10.30 -3.47 -8.22
N LEU A 152 -10.11 -3.99 -9.43
CA LEU A 152 -9.23 -5.13 -9.69
C LEU A 152 -7.79 -4.82 -9.27
N ARG A 153 -7.28 -3.63 -9.63
CA ARG A 153 -5.96 -3.15 -9.21
C ARG A 153 -5.82 -3.14 -7.69
N ILE A 154 -6.78 -2.55 -6.98
CA ILE A 154 -6.80 -2.48 -5.52
C ILE A 154 -6.86 -3.88 -4.91
N ALA A 155 -7.73 -4.74 -5.43
CA ALA A 155 -7.84 -6.13 -4.97
C ALA A 155 -6.53 -6.91 -5.16
N ALA A 156 -5.83 -6.73 -6.29
CA ALA A 156 -4.53 -7.35 -6.53
C ALA A 156 -3.44 -6.82 -5.57
N THR A 157 -3.47 -5.52 -5.25
CA THR A 157 -2.55 -4.93 -4.25
C THR A 157 -2.82 -5.52 -2.86
N VAL A 158 -4.07 -5.59 -2.44
CA VAL A 158 -4.48 -6.19 -1.15
C VAL A 158 -4.13 -7.68 -1.11
N PHE A 159 -4.31 -8.41 -2.22
CA PHE A 159 -3.92 -9.80 -2.34
C PHE A 159 -2.41 -10.00 -2.11
N LEU A 160 -1.56 -9.17 -2.72
CA LEU A 160 -0.11 -9.23 -2.50
C LEU A 160 0.26 -8.91 -1.05
N ILE A 161 -0.36 -7.89 -0.43
CA ILE A 161 -0.20 -7.61 1.00
C ILE A 161 -0.56 -8.84 1.83
N ALA A 162 -1.70 -9.48 1.55
CA ALA A 162 -2.17 -10.65 2.29
C ALA A 162 -1.21 -11.84 2.17
N ILE A 163 -0.60 -12.07 0.99
CA ILE A 163 0.41 -13.10 0.80
C ILE A 163 1.64 -12.81 1.66
N LEU A 164 2.16 -11.59 1.66
CA LEU A 164 3.33 -11.22 2.46
C LEU A 164 3.04 -11.34 3.97
N VAL A 165 1.90 -10.84 4.43
CA VAL A 165 1.45 -10.96 5.83
C VAL A 165 1.32 -12.43 6.23
N ARG A 166 0.66 -13.26 5.41
CA ARG A 166 0.49 -14.70 5.68
C ARG A 166 1.83 -15.42 5.76
N ARG A 167 2.77 -15.10 4.87
CA ARG A 167 4.12 -15.67 4.89
C ARG A 167 4.89 -15.25 6.15
N ALA A 168 4.83 -13.98 6.49
CA ALA A 168 5.47 -13.46 7.70
C ALA A 168 4.92 -14.16 8.96
N LEU A 169 3.61 -14.33 9.07
CA LEU A 169 2.98 -15.05 10.18
C LEU A 169 3.32 -16.55 10.20
N ALA A 170 3.50 -17.17 9.01
CA ALA A 170 3.87 -18.59 8.90
C ALA A 170 5.31 -18.88 9.34
N LEU A 171 6.20 -17.87 9.34
CA LEU A 171 7.53 -17.96 9.91
C LEU A 171 7.52 -18.04 11.45
N ARG A 172 6.38 -17.77 12.07
CA ARG A 172 6.07 -17.97 13.47
C ARG A 172 5.95 -19.48 13.75
N SER A 173 7.07 -20.20 13.81
CA SER A 173 7.07 -21.62 14.19
C SER A 173 7.34 -21.77 15.69
N PRO A 174 6.47 -22.47 16.44
CA PRO A 174 6.71 -22.77 17.85
C PRO A 174 7.95 -23.64 18.11
N ASN A 175 8.56 -24.18 17.05
CA ASN A 175 9.66 -25.16 17.13
C ASN A 175 10.99 -24.68 16.53
N LYS A 176 11.22 -23.38 16.38
CA LYS A 176 12.55 -22.91 15.98
C LYS A 176 13.37 -22.63 17.24
N PRO A 177 14.53 -23.35 17.45
CA PRO A 177 15.41 -23.03 18.55
C PRO A 177 15.83 -21.57 18.41
N ASP A 178 15.67 -20.87 19.50
CA ASP A 178 16.01 -19.51 19.85
C ASP A 178 17.02 -18.82 18.91
N SER A 179 16.51 -18.06 17.95
CA SER A 179 17.35 -17.18 17.14
C SER A 179 17.96 -16.04 17.99
N GLN A 180 17.39 -15.75 19.16
CA GLN A 180 17.99 -14.83 20.14
C GLN A 180 19.20 -15.47 20.81
N GLY A 181 19.17 -16.76 21.09
CA GLY A 181 20.35 -17.49 21.57
C GLY A 181 21.51 -17.42 20.59
N LYS A 182 21.26 -17.66 19.30
CA LYS A 182 22.30 -17.57 18.27
C LYS A 182 22.87 -16.16 18.06
N LEU A 183 22.03 -15.13 18.20
CA LEU A 183 22.48 -13.73 18.12
C LEU A 183 23.29 -13.36 19.37
N ALA A 184 22.85 -13.79 20.56
CA ALA A 184 23.58 -13.59 21.81
C ALA A 184 24.93 -14.33 21.79
N ASP A 185 24.96 -15.58 21.32
CA ASP A 185 26.19 -16.37 21.15
C ASP A 185 27.14 -15.73 20.12
N PHE A 186 26.63 -15.27 18.99
CA PHE A 186 27.40 -14.53 17.98
C PHE A 186 28.00 -13.24 18.55
N LEU A 187 27.20 -12.45 19.27
CA LEU A 187 27.69 -11.21 19.90
C LEU A 187 28.67 -11.48 21.03
N PHE A 188 28.49 -12.58 21.77
CA PHE A 188 29.39 -13.01 22.83
C PHE A 188 30.74 -13.52 22.29
N GLU A 189 30.73 -14.26 21.16
CA GLU A 189 31.98 -14.68 20.50
C GLU A 189 32.69 -13.51 19.83
N ALA A 190 31.95 -12.60 19.19
CA ALA A 190 32.53 -11.38 18.61
C ALA A 190 33.19 -10.48 19.66
N GLY A 191 32.65 -10.43 20.88
CA GLY A 191 33.23 -9.69 22.00
C GLY A 191 34.52 -10.32 22.57
N LYS A 192 34.76 -11.61 22.32
CA LYS A 192 35.99 -12.31 22.77
C LYS A 192 37.18 -12.17 21.79
N SER A 193 36.94 -11.72 20.59
CA SER A 193 37.97 -11.64 19.54
C SER A 193 38.72 -10.30 19.46
N TYR A 194 38.50 -9.38 20.40
CA TYR A 194 39.27 -8.14 20.55
C TYR A 194 40.17 -8.25 21.80
N PRO A 195 41.50 -8.26 21.64
CA PRO A 195 42.43 -8.20 22.75
C PRO A 195 42.43 -6.81 23.43
#